data_6e1d96dcc1750c577d9d5f520c8dbcfc
#
_entry.id   6e1d96dcc1750c577d9d5f520c8dbcfc
#
_cell.length_a   1.000
_cell.length_b   1.000
_cell.length_c   1.000
_cell.angle_alpha   90.00
_cell.angle_beta   90.00
_cell.angle_gamma   90.00
#
_symmetry.space_group_name_H-M   'P 1'
#
loop_
_entity.id
_entity.type
_entity.pdbx_description
1 polymer ?
#
loop_
_entity_poly.entity_id
_entity_poly.type
_entity_poly.pdbx_seq_one_letter_code
_entity_poly.pdbx_strand_id
1 'polypeptide(L)' 'MARNVRSDVEPGQHFKHNGVAWEVVDLRSLNGIPHVRIVRVSDPNELKLIAVSALLERYDFALE' A
#
# COMPACT_ATOMS: atom_id res chain seq x y z
N MET A 1 -1.99 -11.83 -20.30
CA MET A 1 -1.95 -11.63 -19.83
C MET A 1 -1.43 -11.38 -18.92
N ALA A 2 -1.09 -11.29 -18.62
CA ALA A 2 -0.68 -11.20 -17.79
C ALA A 2 -0.60 -10.67 -17.00
N ARG A 3 -0.65 -10.58 -16.58
CA ARG A 3 -0.68 -10.14 -15.78
C ARG A 3 -0.13 -9.86 -14.90
N ASN A 4 0.11 -9.45 -14.62
CA ASN A 4 0.63 -9.21 -13.77
C ASN A 4 0.47 -9.17 -12.70
N VAL A 5 0.47 -9.39 -12.41
CA VAL A 5 0.19 -9.65 -11.46
C VAL A 5 0.48 -9.27 -10.31
N ARG A 6 1.19 -8.91 -10.04
CA ARG A 6 1.56 -8.62 -9.03
C ARG A 6 1.26 -7.57 -8.56
N SER A 7 1.08 -6.92 -8.99
CA SER A 7 0.85 -5.95 -8.55
C SER A 7 -0.36 -5.82 -8.23
N ASP A 8 -0.63 -6.09 -7.35
CA ASP A 8 -1.76 -6.08 -6.98
C ASP A 8 -2.13 -5.01 -6.10
N VAL A 9 -1.39 -3.98 -5.91
CA VAL A 9 -1.68 -2.84 -5.04
C VAL A 9 -2.23 -1.71 -5.89
N GLU A 10 -3.40 -1.20 -5.53
CA GLU A 10 -4.07 -0.15 -6.27
C GLU A 10 -4.56 0.93 -5.32
N PRO A 11 -4.70 2.17 -5.77
CA PRO A 11 -5.27 3.22 -4.94
C PRO A 11 -6.64 2.84 -4.41
N GLY A 12 -6.89 3.18 -3.16
CA GLY A 12 -8.16 2.87 -2.52
C GLY A 12 -8.18 1.57 -1.76
N GLN A 13 -7.19 0.72 -1.95
CA GLN A 13 -7.13 -0.52 -1.20
C GLN A 13 -6.73 -0.25 0.25
N HIS A 14 -7.20 -1.12 1.14
CA HIS A 14 -6.92 -0.98 2.57
C HIS A 14 -6.05 -2.13 3.04
N PHE A 15 -5.14 -1.82 3.95
CA PHE A 15 -4.26 -2.79 4.57
C PHE A 15 -4.25 -2.55 6.07
N LYS A 16 -3.91 -3.58 6.82
CA LYS A 16 -3.77 -3.46 8.26
C LYS A 16 -2.39 -3.87 8.71
N HIS A 17 -1.90 -3.17 9.71
CA HIS A 17 -0.59 -3.49 10.27
C HIS A 17 -0.65 -3.11 11.74
N ASN A 18 -0.42 -4.09 12.62
CA ASN A 18 -0.48 -3.86 14.06
C ASN A 18 -1.80 -3.24 14.50
N GLY A 19 -2.89 -3.69 13.90
CA GLY A 19 -4.21 -3.20 14.27
C GLY A 19 -4.54 -1.83 13.72
N VAL A 20 -3.67 -1.25 12.90
CA VAL A 20 -3.90 0.06 12.32
C VAL A 20 -4.27 -0.10 10.86
N ALA A 21 -5.32 0.59 10.44
CA ALA A 21 -5.80 0.52 9.06
C ALA A 21 -5.15 1.61 8.22
N TRP A 22 -4.72 1.24 7.03
CA TRP A 22 -4.06 2.14 6.08
C TRP A 22 -4.74 2.03 4.74
N GLU A 23 -4.74 3.14 4.02
CA GLU A 23 -5.34 3.17 2.69
C GLU A 23 -4.29 3.61 1.67
N VAL A 24 -4.24 2.94 0.53
CA VAL A 24 -3.30 3.27 -0.52
C VAL A 24 -3.76 4.54 -1.22
N VAL A 25 -2.88 5.53 -1.28
CA VAL A 25 -3.17 6.79 -1.95
C VAL A 25 -2.77 6.73 -3.41
N ASP A 26 -1.53 6.36 -3.67
CA ASP A 26 -1.07 6.23 -5.05
C ASP A 26 0.20 5.38 -5.07
N LEU A 27 0.65 5.09 -6.27
CA LEU A 27 1.87 4.31 -6.46
C LEU A 27 2.91 5.18 -7.10
N ARG A 28 4.16 4.94 -6.76
CA ARG A 28 5.28 5.70 -7.30
C ARG A 28 6.44 4.77 -7.56
N SER A 29 7.28 5.14 -8.49
CA SER A 29 8.49 4.40 -8.76
C SER A 29 9.67 5.25 -8.32
N LEU A 30 10.49 4.70 -7.42
CA LEU A 30 11.67 5.38 -6.96
C LEU A 30 12.88 4.56 -7.40
N ASN A 31 13.69 5.15 -8.28
CA ASN A 31 14.85 4.45 -8.83
C ASN A 31 14.46 3.10 -9.43
N GLY A 32 13.31 3.06 -10.08
CA GLY A 32 12.86 1.82 -10.70
C GLY A 32 12.24 0.82 -9.74
N ILE A 33 12.15 1.16 -8.47
CA ILE A 33 11.59 0.25 -7.46
C ILE A 33 10.19 0.73 -7.12
N PRO A 34 9.19 -0.16 -7.25
CA PRO A 34 7.82 0.26 -6.96
C PRO A 34 7.63 0.63 -5.49
N HIS A 35 7.02 1.75 -5.27
CA HIS A 35 6.70 2.24 -3.93
C HIS A 35 5.23 2.63 -3.89
N VAL A 36 4.71 2.76 -2.70
CA VAL A 36 3.32 3.13 -2.52
C VAL A 36 3.25 4.14 -1.38
N ARG A 37 2.36 5.12 -1.54
CA ARG A 37 2.06 6.04 -0.46
C ARG A 37 0.78 5.56 0.20
N ILE A 38 0.81 5.46 1.51
CA ILE A 38 -0.37 5.04 2.27
C ILE A 38 -0.67 6.08 3.33
N VAL A 39 -1.93 6.18 3.68
CA VAL A 39 -2.39 7.12 4.68
C VAL A 39 -3.12 6.35 5.76
N ARG A 40 -2.94 6.76 7.00
CA ARG A 40 -3.65 6.12 8.10
C ARG A 40 -5.11 6.52 8.02
N VAL A 41 -5.98 5.54 8.01
CA VAL A 41 -7.40 5.81 7.83
C VAL A 41 -7.95 6.73 8.93
N SER A 42 -7.50 6.53 10.16
CA SER A 42 -8.00 7.33 11.26
C SER A 42 -7.29 8.68 11.39
N ASP A 43 -6.25 8.92 10.59
CA ASP A 43 -5.51 10.17 10.70
C ASP A 43 -4.95 10.54 9.33
N PRO A 44 -5.70 11.29 8.54
CA PRO A 44 -5.27 11.61 7.18
C PRO A 44 -3.97 12.41 7.09
N ASN A 45 -3.50 12.94 8.19
CA ASN A 45 -2.22 13.65 8.17
C ASN A 45 -1.03 12.70 8.29
N GLU A 46 -1.27 11.44 8.56
CA GLU A 46 -0.17 10.51 8.72
C GLU A 46 0.01 9.72 7.42
N LEU A 47 1.01 10.11 6.64
CA LEU A 47 1.32 9.47 5.38
C LEU A 47 2.64 8.74 5.49
N LYS A 48 2.75 7.62 4.78
CA LYS A 48 3.99 6.88 4.70
C LYS A 48 4.28 6.53 3.26
N LEU A 49 5.56 6.43 2.94
CA LEU A 49 6.00 5.98 1.63
C LEU A 49 6.83 4.72 1.87
N ILE A 50 6.37 3.60 1.34
CA ILE A 50 7.08 2.34 1.53
C ILE A 50 7.14 1.58 0.23
N ALA A 51 8.10 0.67 0.13
CA ALA A 51 8.20 -0.18 -1.03
C ALA A 51 7.00 -1.12 -1.08
N VAL A 52 6.52 -1.41 -2.29
CA VAL A 52 5.38 -2.30 -2.45
C VAL A 52 5.71 -3.67 -1.85
N SER A 53 6.94 -4.15 -2.02
CA SER A 53 7.29 -5.46 -1.46
C SER A 53 7.19 -5.45 0.06
N ALA A 54 7.55 -4.34 0.71
CA ALA A 54 7.44 -4.25 2.16
C ALA A 54 5.97 -4.23 2.60
N LEU A 55 5.14 -3.55 1.83
CA LEU A 55 3.72 -3.53 2.12
C LEU A 55 3.13 -4.93 2.06
N LEU A 56 3.44 -5.66 0.98
CA LEU A 56 2.87 -6.99 0.79
C LEU A 56 3.42 -7.99 1.80
N GLU A 57 4.64 -7.73 2.28
CA GLU A 57 5.25 -8.65 3.21
C GLU A 57 4.81 -8.44 4.64
N ARG A 58 4.59 -7.20 5.05
CA ARG A 58 4.34 -6.87 6.44
C ARG A 58 2.92 -6.49 6.77
N TYR A 59 2.15 -6.07 5.79
CA TYR A 59 0.78 -5.61 6.02
C TYR A 59 -0.19 -6.66 5.51
N ASP A 60 -1.33 -6.75 6.15
CA ASP A 60 -2.38 -7.66 5.73
C ASP A 60 -3.39 -6.93 4.89
N PHE A 61 -3.75 -7.51 3.77
CA PHE A 61 -4.77 -6.94 2.90
C PHE A 61 -6.10 -6.97 3.64
N ALA A 62 -6.73 -5.82 3.76
CA ALA A 62 -7.98 -5.71 4.47
C ALA A 62 -9.10 -5.51 3.48
N LEU A 63 -10.01 -6.47 3.43
CA LEU A 63 -11.17 -6.35 2.58
C LEU A 63 -12.24 -5.61 3.32
N GLU A 64 -12.85 -4.71 2.62
CA GLU A 64 -13.92 -3.99 3.25
C GLU A 64 -15.23 -4.61 2.94
#